data_ec382eb57ba4907812ebe53757b6319b
#
_entry.id   ec382eb57ba4907812ebe53757b6319b
#
_cell.length_a   1.000
_cell.length_b   1.000
_cell.length_c   1.000
_cell.angle_alpha   90.00
_cell.angle_beta   90.00
_cell.angle_gamma   90.00
#
_symmetry.space_group_name_H-M   'P 1'
#
loop_
_entity.id
_entity.type
_entity.pdbx_description
1 polymer ?
#
loop_
_entity_poly.entity_id
_entity_poly.type
_entity_poly.pdbx_seq_one_letter_code
_entity_poly.pdbx_strand_id
1 'polypeptide(L)'
;AFHLVPRAYALCTTGLENYTAALGIGKFITSITMTVFYILLYYVWRNRYKIEGKKEITIAVYLMAALRIILCLFPQNAWTRADAPLSWGIYRNIPFAILGLIVIVLFCRSAKEHKDRDFRWMWLTIVLSFGFYIPVVLWADTVPAVGMLMIPKTCAYVWTVMIGYQ
;
A
#
# COMPACT_ATOMS: atom_id res chain seq x y z
N ALA A 1 6.18 9.26 -2.15
CA ALA A 1 6.85 10.27 -2.94
C ALA A 1 6.72 10.01 -4.45
N PHE A 2 7.04 8.82 -4.95
CA PHE A 2 7.14 8.49 -6.38
C PHE A 2 5.87 8.73 -7.21
N HIS A 3 4.69 8.67 -6.63
CA HIS A 3 3.43 8.96 -7.33
C HIS A 3 2.87 10.36 -7.01
N LEU A 4 3.23 10.93 -5.86
CA LEU A 4 2.75 12.26 -5.46
C LEU A 4 3.51 13.39 -6.14
N VAL A 5 4.84 13.28 -6.25
CA VAL A 5 5.67 14.30 -6.88
C VAL A 5 5.33 14.52 -8.35
N PRO A 6 5.27 13.48 -9.21
CA PRO A 6 4.84 13.67 -10.59
C PRO A 6 3.41 14.22 -10.71
N ARG A 7 2.51 13.81 -9.80
CA ARG A 7 1.13 14.30 -9.79
C ARG A 7 1.04 15.79 -9.41
N ALA A 8 1.75 16.20 -8.37
CA ALA A 8 1.80 17.61 -7.96
C ALA A 8 2.40 18.47 -9.07
N TYR A 9 3.51 18.02 -9.67
CA TYR A 9 4.14 18.71 -10.79
C TYR A 9 3.20 18.84 -12.00
N ALA A 10 2.51 17.78 -12.38
CA ALA A 10 1.56 17.78 -13.48
C ALA A 10 0.38 18.74 -13.25
N LEU A 11 -0.13 18.80 -12.01
CA LEU A 11 -1.20 19.72 -11.63
C LEU A 11 -0.76 21.18 -11.64
N CYS A 12 0.51 21.45 -11.29
CA CYS A 12 1.07 22.81 -11.26
C CYS A 12 1.50 23.35 -12.64
N THR A 13 1.62 22.45 -13.64
CA THR A 13 2.09 22.83 -14.98
C THR A 13 0.98 22.78 -16.03
N THR A 14 0.87 21.69 -16.76
CA THR A 14 0.01 21.55 -17.96
C THR A 14 -1.16 20.61 -17.79
N GLY A 15 -1.36 20.07 -16.58
CA GLY A 15 -2.43 19.12 -16.27
C GLY A 15 -2.00 17.66 -16.32
N LEU A 16 -2.88 16.78 -15.80
CA LEU A 16 -2.57 15.36 -15.63
C LEU A 16 -2.46 14.58 -16.94
N GLU A 17 -3.15 15.03 -17.98
CA GLU A 17 -3.25 14.32 -19.26
C GLU A 17 -1.91 14.22 -20.00
N ASN A 18 -1.07 15.25 -19.87
CA ASN A 18 0.24 15.31 -20.53
C ASN A 18 1.33 14.47 -19.84
N TYR A 19 1.05 13.95 -18.64
CA TYR A 19 2.01 13.19 -17.82
C TYR A 19 1.56 11.77 -17.51
N THR A 20 0.69 11.17 -18.32
CA THR A 20 0.14 9.82 -18.09
C THR A 20 1.24 8.76 -17.92
N ALA A 21 2.28 8.80 -18.73
CA ALA A 21 3.40 7.87 -18.64
C ALA A 21 4.17 8.03 -17.31
N ALA A 22 4.49 9.27 -16.92
CA ALA A 22 5.20 9.55 -15.66
C ALA A 22 4.38 9.15 -14.44
N LEU A 23 3.06 9.41 -14.46
CA LEU A 23 2.13 9.02 -13.43
C LEU A 23 1.99 7.49 -13.34
N GLY A 24 1.96 6.81 -14.48
CA GLY A 24 1.89 5.35 -14.57
C GLY A 24 3.15 4.69 -14.00
N ILE A 25 4.32 5.16 -14.37
CA ILE A 25 5.59 4.69 -13.81
C ILE A 25 5.65 4.94 -12.30
N GLY A 26 5.21 6.10 -11.84
CA GLY A 26 5.12 6.41 -10.42
C GLY A 26 4.19 5.46 -9.65
N LYS A 27 3.04 5.11 -10.23
CA LYS A 27 2.12 4.09 -9.68
C LYS A 27 2.77 2.70 -9.62
N PHE A 28 3.50 2.31 -10.67
CA PHE A 28 4.19 1.03 -10.75
C PHE A 28 5.27 0.90 -9.66
N ILE A 29 6.18 1.87 -9.58
CA ILE A 29 7.23 1.90 -8.54
C ILE A 29 6.60 1.88 -7.14
N THR A 30 5.54 2.65 -6.93
CA THR A 30 4.84 2.68 -5.64
C THR A 30 4.23 1.33 -5.31
N SER A 31 3.67 0.61 -6.28
CA SER A 31 3.10 -0.72 -6.06
C SER A 31 4.13 -1.71 -5.55
N ILE A 32 5.34 -1.68 -6.11
CA ILE A 32 6.45 -2.54 -5.67
C ILE A 32 6.96 -2.11 -4.30
N THR A 33 7.23 -0.81 -4.10
CA THR A 33 7.76 -0.31 -2.83
C THR A 33 6.79 -0.50 -1.66
N MET A 34 5.47 -0.39 -1.91
CA MET A 34 4.47 -0.68 -0.89
C MET A 34 4.45 -2.16 -0.51
N THR A 35 4.63 -3.06 -1.46
CA THR A 35 4.73 -4.50 -1.17
C THR A 35 5.93 -4.79 -0.28
N VAL A 36 7.09 -4.22 -0.60
CA VAL A 36 8.30 -4.33 0.24
C VAL A 36 8.07 -3.74 1.62
N PHE A 37 7.41 -2.59 1.72
CA PHE A 37 7.08 -1.95 3.00
C PHE A 37 6.25 -2.87 3.91
N TYR A 38 5.25 -3.57 3.36
CA TYR A 38 4.45 -4.51 4.15
C TYR A 38 5.22 -5.77 4.56
N ILE A 39 6.16 -6.23 3.75
CA ILE A 39 7.09 -7.30 4.14
C ILE A 39 7.97 -6.83 5.31
N LEU A 40 8.48 -5.61 5.26
CA LEU A 40 9.26 -5.03 6.37
C LEU A 40 8.42 -4.87 7.64
N LEU A 41 7.15 -4.42 7.53
CA LEU A 41 6.23 -4.38 8.67
C LEU A 41 6.01 -5.76 9.30
N TYR A 42 5.92 -6.80 8.47
CA TYR A 42 5.82 -8.17 8.96
C TYR A 42 7.07 -8.58 9.76
N TYR A 43 8.26 -8.21 9.29
CA TYR A 43 9.51 -8.46 10.04
C TYR A 43 9.60 -7.64 11.33
N VAL A 44 9.14 -6.38 11.32
CA VAL A 44 9.04 -5.56 12.52
C VAL A 44 8.15 -6.25 13.55
N TRP A 45 7.00 -6.77 13.14
CA TRP A 45 6.12 -7.56 13.99
C TRP A 45 6.82 -8.78 14.59
N ARG A 46 7.53 -9.56 13.76
CA ARG A 46 8.29 -10.74 14.24
C ARG A 46 9.35 -10.37 15.25
N ASN A 47 10.12 -9.33 14.99
CA ASN A 47 11.20 -8.89 15.87
C ASN A 47 10.67 -8.31 17.17
N ARG A 48 9.62 -7.49 17.11
CA ARG A 48 9.01 -6.86 18.29
C ARG A 48 8.48 -7.88 19.29
N TYR A 49 7.79 -8.89 18.79
CA TYR A 49 7.15 -9.92 19.62
C TYR A 49 7.96 -11.21 19.73
N LYS A 50 9.18 -11.24 19.22
CA LYS A 50 10.10 -12.40 19.24
C LYS A 50 9.42 -13.71 18.81
N ILE A 51 8.64 -13.65 17.73
CA ILE A 51 7.87 -14.78 17.24
C ILE A 51 8.75 -15.69 16.39
N GLU A 52 8.90 -16.92 16.87
CA GLU A 52 9.63 -17.96 16.14
C GLU A 52 8.67 -19.05 15.65
N GLY A 53 9.04 -19.70 14.55
CA GLY A 53 8.40 -20.95 14.13
C GLY A 53 7.12 -20.83 13.30
N LYS A 54 6.50 -19.66 13.12
CA LYS A 54 5.27 -19.49 12.32
C LYS A 54 5.58 -19.44 10.80
N LYS A 55 6.10 -20.54 10.25
CA LYS A 55 6.47 -20.63 8.82
C LYS A 55 5.30 -20.45 7.88
N GLU A 56 4.11 -20.92 8.26
CA GLU A 56 2.89 -20.81 7.45
C GLU A 56 2.52 -19.35 7.15
N ILE A 57 2.58 -18.48 8.15
CA ILE A 57 2.31 -17.04 7.99
C ILE A 57 3.37 -16.39 7.11
N THR A 58 4.63 -16.76 7.28
CA THR A 58 5.73 -16.27 6.46
C THR A 58 5.55 -16.66 5.00
N ILE A 59 5.18 -17.91 4.74
CA ILE A 59 4.91 -18.41 3.38
C ILE A 59 3.72 -17.65 2.78
N ALA A 60 2.65 -17.45 3.54
CA ALA A 60 1.47 -16.71 3.08
C ALA A 60 1.82 -15.26 2.71
N VAL A 61 2.62 -14.56 3.54
CA VAL A 61 3.07 -13.20 3.28
C VAL A 61 3.90 -13.11 2.01
N TYR A 62 4.88 -14.00 1.84
CA TYR A 62 5.70 -14.02 0.64
C TYR A 62 4.91 -14.43 -0.61
N LEU A 63 3.98 -15.37 -0.49
CA LEU A 63 3.13 -15.79 -1.59
C LEU A 63 2.26 -14.64 -2.09
N MET A 64 1.62 -13.90 -1.19
CA MET A 64 0.79 -12.74 -1.55
C MET A 64 1.63 -11.61 -2.15
N ALA A 65 2.82 -11.36 -1.61
CA ALA A 65 3.74 -10.36 -2.14
C ALA A 65 4.22 -10.74 -3.55
N ALA A 66 4.63 -11.99 -3.77
CA ALA A 66 5.05 -12.49 -5.07
C ALA A 66 3.91 -12.43 -6.10
N LEU A 67 2.71 -12.85 -5.73
CA LEU A 67 1.52 -12.79 -6.59
C LEU A 67 1.22 -11.35 -7.00
N ARG A 68 1.30 -10.41 -6.08
CA ARG A 68 1.11 -8.99 -6.38
C ARG A 68 2.14 -8.45 -7.35
N ILE A 69 3.43 -8.74 -7.14
CA ILE A 69 4.52 -8.30 -8.01
C ILE A 69 4.33 -8.89 -9.41
N ILE A 70 4.01 -10.17 -9.52
CA ILE A 70 3.72 -10.83 -10.80
C ILE A 70 2.57 -10.12 -11.51
N LEU A 71 1.45 -9.87 -10.83
CA LEU A 71 0.30 -9.16 -11.39
C LEU A 71 0.66 -7.74 -11.83
N CYS A 72 1.54 -7.04 -11.11
CA CYS A 72 2.02 -5.71 -11.49
C CYS A 72 2.89 -5.72 -12.75
N LEU A 73 3.60 -6.82 -13.01
CA LEU A 73 4.48 -6.96 -14.19
C LEU A 73 3.72 -7.30 -15.48
N PHE A 74 2.47 -7.71 -15.39
CA PHE A 74 1.67 -8.01 -16.60
C PHE A 74 1.46 -6.77 -17.46
N PRO A 75 1.64 -6.88 -18.81
CA PRO A 75 1.47 -5.76 -19.74
C PRO A 75 0.02 -5.24 -19.80
N GLN A 76 -0.97 -6.06 -19.41
CA GLN A 76 -2.38 -5.68 -19.36
C GLN A 76 -2.68 -4.58 -18.34
N ASN A 77 -1.77 -4.27 -17.42
CA ASN A 77 -1.90 -3.13 -16.50
C ASN A 77 -1.86 -1.78 -17.24
N ALA A 78 -1.28 -1.72 -18.44
CA ALA A 78 -1.21 -0.52 -19.28
C ALA A 78 -0.75 0.73 -18.50
N TRP A 79 0.35 0.62 -17.74
CA TRP A 79 0.82 1.67 -16.82
C TRP A 79 1.03 3.03 -17.47
N THR A 80 1.38 3.05 -18.75
CA THR A 80 1.69 4.27 -19.51
C THR A 80 0.51 4.79 -20.32
N ARG A 81 -0.65 4.12 -20.27
CA ARG A 81 -1.87 4.51 -20.99
C ARG A 81 -2.86 5.23 -20.10
N ALA A 82 -3.60 6.14 -20.66
CA ALA A 82 -4.67 6.85 -19.97
C ALA A 82 -5.90 5.96 -19.71
N ASP A 83 -6.13 4.98 -20.59
CA ASP A 83 -7.26 4.05 -20.60
C ASP A 83 -6.95 2.70 -19.94
N ALA A 84 -6.10 2.70 -18.90
CA ALA A 84 -5.76 1.49 -18.14
C ALA A 84 -7.03 0.82 -17.58
N PRO A 85 -7.22 -0.52 -17.78
CA PRO A 85 -8.44 -1.20 -17.34
C PRO A 85 -8.55 -1.23 -15.81
N LEU A 86 -9.68 -0.78 -15.28
CA LEU A 86 -9.98 -0.78 -13.85
C LEU A 86 -9.93 -2.19 -13.25
N SER A 87 -10.36 -3.20 -14.01
CA SER A 87 -10.36 -4.60 -13.58
C SER A 87 -8.97 -5.09 -13.17
N TRP A 88 -7.94 -4.77 -13.94
CA TRP A 88 -6.55 -5.11 -13.59
C TRP A 88 -6.04 -4.31 -12.39
N GLY A 89 -6.49 -3.07 -12.25
CA GLY A 89 -6.26 -2.28 -11.04
C GLY A 89 -6.80 -2.97 -9.78
N ILE A 90 -8.00 -3.53 -9.85
CA ILE A 90 -8.62 -4.30 -8.78
C ILE A 90 -7.87 -5.61 -8.56
N TYR A 91 -7.61 -6.40 -9.60
CA TYR A 91 -6.95 -7.71 -9.48
C TYR A 91 -5.58 -7.63 -8.82
N ARG A 92 -4.73 -6.66 -9.17
CA ARG A 92 -3.43 -6.50 -8.52
C ARG A 92 -3.50 -6.01 -7.08
N ASN A 93 -4.60 -5.37 -6.69
CA ASN A 93 -4.79 -4.88 -5.34
C ASN A 93 -5.46 -5.89 -4.39
N ILE A 94 -6.09 -6.96 -4.89
CA ILE A 94 -6.65 -8.04 -4.07
C ILE A 94 -5.57 -8.72 -3.22
N PRO A 95 -4.44 -9.21 -3.76
CA PRO A 95 -3.36 -9.78 -2.95
C PRO A 95 -2.79 -8.78 -1.94
N PHE A 96 -2.73 -7.51 -2.30
CA PHE A 96 -2.28 -6.45 -1.40
C PHE A 96 -3.24 -6.22 -0.24
N ALA A 97 -4.55 -6.23 -0.50
CA ALA A 97 -5.56 -6.12 0.55
C ALA A 97 -5.50 -7.32 1.50
N ILE A 98 -5.30 -8.53 0.98
CA ILE A 98 -5.13 -9.74 1.79
C ILE A 98 -3.85 -9.63 2.64
N LEU A 99 -2.74 -9.24 2.06
CA LEU A 99 -1.48 -9.02 2.76
C LEU A 99 -1.63 -7.98 3.88
N GLY A 100 -2.27 -6.86 3.58
CA GLY A 100 -2.54 -5.81 4.56
C GLY A 100 -3.45 -6.29 5.69
N LEU A 101 -4.48 -7.08 5.37
CA LEU A 101 -5.37 -7.66 6.38
C LEU A 101 -4.62 -8.63 7.31
N ILE A 102 -3.74 -9.47 6.77
CA ILE A 102 -2.88 -10.35 7.57
C ILE A 102 -2.05 -9.52 8.54
N VAL A 103 -1.37 -8.48 8.07
CA VAL A 103 -0.53 -7.60 8.92
C VAL A 103 -1.37 -6.90 9.98
N ILE A 104 -2.55 -6.37 9.63
CA ILE A 104 -3.48 -5.73 10.58
C ILE A 104 -3.87 -6.69 11.70
N VAL A 105 -4.29 -7.90 11.36
CA VAL A 105 -4.72 -8.91 12.33
C VAL A 105 -3.57 -9.31 13.24
N LEU A 106 -2.36 -9.50 12.69
CA LEU A 106 -1.17 -9.86 13.46
C LEU A 106 -0.83 -8.77 14.50
N PHE A 107 -0.77 -7.50 14.08
CA PHE A 107 -0.50 -6.39 15.00
C PHE A 107 -1.61 -6.21 16.04
N CYS A 108 -2.87 -6.29 15.64
CA CYS A 108 -4.01 -6.13 16.53
C CYS A 108 -4.02 -7.20 17.63
N ARG A 109 -3.83 -8.47 17.26
CA ARG A 109 -3.81 -9.58 18.23
C ARG A 109 -2.61 -9.48 19.16
N SER A 110 -1.42 -9.30 18.60
CA SER A 110 -0.19 -9.25 19.39
C SER A 110 -0.14 -8.04 20.32
N ALA A 111 -0.61 -6.88 19.89
CA ALA A 111 -0.69 -5.69 20.74
C ALA A 111 -1.66 -5.89 21.93
N LYS A 112 -2.77 -6.61 21.71
CA LYS A 112 -3.71 -6.96 22.79
C LYS A 112 -3.13 -7.99 23.75
N GLU A 113 -2.51 -9.05 23.23
CA GLU A 113 -1.92 -10.13 24.04
C GLU A 113 -0.79 -9.62 24.93
N HIS A 114 0.09 -8.78 24.39
CA HIS A 114 1.26 -8.25 25.11
C HIS A 114 0.98 -6.92 25.81
N LYS A 115 -0.25 -6.37 25.74
CA LYS A 115 -0.62 -5.06 26.28
C LYS A 115 0.36 -3.94 25.88
N ASP A 116 0.86 -4.01 24.66
CA ASP A 116 1.85 -3.08 24.12
C ASP A 116 1.22 -1.70 23.92
N ARG A 117 1.72 -0.70 24.65
CA ARG A 117 1.19 0.68 24.60
C ARG A 117 1.65 1.41 23.35
N ASP A 118 2.83 1.12 22.87
CA ASP A 118 3.47 1.83 21.77
C ASP A 118 2.89 1.35 20.42
N PHE A 119 2.74 0.06 20.22
CA PHE A 119 2.24 -0.55 18.99
C PHE A 119 0.71 -0.75 18.94
N ARG A 120 -0.02 -0.35 19.98
CA ARG A 120 -1.48 -0.54 20.02
C ARG A 120 -2.23 0.19 18.90
N TRP A 121 -1.66 1.26 18.35
CA TRP A 121 -2.24 2.06 17.28
C TRP A 121 -1.75 1.65 15.89
N MET A 122 -0.75 0.76 15.79
CA MET A 122 -0.18 0.35 14.51
C MET A 122 -1.23 -0.23 13.55
N TRP A 123 -2.10 -1.09 14.05
CA TRP A 123 -3.17 -1.66 13.24
C TRP A 123 -4.15 -0.59 12.71
N LEU A 124 -4.42 0.43 13.51
CA LEU A 124 -5.32 1.53 13.13
C LEU A 124 -4.73 2.37 11.99
N THR A 125 -3.43 2.68 12.05
CA THR A 125 -2.77 3.44 10.98
C THR A 125 -2.80 2.70 9.65
N ILE A 126 -2.66 1.38 9.68
CA ILE A 126 -2.74 0.52 8.49
C ILE A 126 -4.18 0.48 7.96
N VAL A 127 -5.18 0.33 8.83
CA VAL A 127 -6.61 0.38 8.45
C VAL A 127 -6.96 1.73 7.82
N LEU A 128 -6.53 2.84 8.40
CA LEU A 128 -6.75 4.17 7.83
C LEU A 128 -6.11 4.31 6.45
N SER A 129 -4.88 3.80 6.29
CA SER A 129 -4.19 3.80 5.00
C SER A 129 -4.98 3.06 3.93
N PHE A 130 -5.53 1.88 4.23
CA PHE A 130 -6.40 1.15 3.30
C PHE A 130 -7.73 1.84 3.08
N GLY A 131 -8.34 2.40 4.12
CA GLY A 131 -9.59 3.14 4.03
C GLY A 131 -9.51 4.34 3.08
N PHE A 132 -8.38 5.04 3.04
CA PHE A 132 -8.14 6.10 2.07
C PHE A 132 -7.72 5.58 0.69
N TYR A 133 -7.13 4.39 0.62
CA TYR A 133 -6.66 3.83 -0.63
C TYR A 133 -7.75 3.22 -1.49
N ILE A 134 -8.72 2.54 -0.89
CA ILE A 134 -9.81 1.87 -1.62
C ILE A 134 -10.60 2.84 -2.51
N PRO A 135 -11.07 4.00 -2.02
CA PRO A 135 -11.74 4.98 -2.87
C PRO A 135 -10.87 5.49 -4.01
N VAL A 136 -9.57 5.65 -3.77
CA VAL A 136 -8.63 6.09 -4.81
C VAL A 136 -8.53 5.05 -5.93
N VAL A 137 -8.46 3.77 -5.60
CA VAL A 137 -8.39 2.69 -6.62
C VAL A 137 -9.67 2.63 -7.44
N LEU A 138 -10.84 2.86 -6.82
CA LEU A 138 -12.13 2.67 -7.48
C LEU A 138 -12.58 3.90 -8.28
N TRP A 139 -12.30 5.10 -7.81
CA TRP A 139 -12.92 6.33 -8.34
C TRP A 139 -11.94 7.42 -8.79
N ALA A 140 -10.63 7.25 -8.64
CA ALA A 140 -9.69 8.31 -9.01
C ALA A 140 -9.70 8.63 -10.52
N ASP A 141 -10.09 7.68 -11.35
CA ASP A 141 -10.18 7.87 -12.81
C ASP A 141 -11.48 8.59 -13.23
N THR A 142 -12.55 8.47 -12.43
CA THR A 142 -13.84 9.15 -12.67
C THR A 142 -13.96 10.49 -11.95
N VAL A 143 -13.38 10.60 -10.76
CA VAL A 143 -13.41 11.80 -9.93
C VAL A 143 -11.99 12.15 -9.49
N PRO A 144 -11.26 13.02 -10.22
CA PRO A 144 -9.86 13.35 -9.93
C PRO A 144 -9.62 13.86 -8.50
N ALA A 145 -10.60 14.52 -7.89
CA ALA A 145 -10.54 15.00 -6.51
C ALA A 145 -10.33 13.88 -5.48
N VAL A 146 -10.81 12.65 -5.77
CA VAL A 146 -10.60 11.47 -4.92
C VAL A 146 -9.10 11.13 -4.80
N GLY A 147 -8.30 11.47 -5.81
CA GLY A 147 -6.85 11.31 -5.76
C GLY A 147 -6.17 12.12 -4.64
N MET A 148 -6.81 13.17 -4.12
CA MET A 148 -6.30 13.93 -2.97
C MET A 148 -6.28 13.10 -1.67
N LEU A 149 -7.07 12.04 -1.58
CA LEU A 149 -7.04 11.09 -0.45
C LEU A 149 -5.69 10.36 -0.31
N MET A 150 -4.83 10.42 -1.32
CA MET A 150 -3.45 9.96 -1.21
C MET A 150 -2.62 10.76 -0.18
N ILE A 151 -2.98 12.01 0.10
CA ILE A 151 -2.29 12.85 1.10
C ILE A 151 -2.53 12.29 2.51
N PRO A 152 -3.77 12.15 3.03
CA PRO A 152 -4.01 11.54 4.34
C PRO A 152 -3.53 10.10 4.43
N LYS A 153 -3.59 9.33 3.32
CA LYS A 153 -2.97 8.01 3.25
C LYS A 153 -1.47 8.07 3.55
N THR A 154 -0.75 9.03 2.94
CA THR A 154 0.69 9.20 3.17
C THR A 154 0.97 9.62 4.61
N CYS A 155 0.13 10.48 5.21
CA CYS A 155 0.22 10.84 6.62
C CYS A 155 0.07 9.62 7.54
N ALA A 156 -0.84 8.70 7.22
CA ALA A 156 -1.00 7.44 7.94
C ALA A 156 0.27 6.57 7.86
N TYR A 157 0.95 6.53 6.72
CA TYR A 157 2.24 5.83 6.61
C TYR A 157 3.36 6.49 7.42
N VAL A 158 3.44 7.81 7.43
CA VAL A 158 4.40 8.54 8.28
C VAL A 158 4.14 8.20 9.76
N TRP A 159 2.89 8.19 10.16
CA TRP A 159 2.53 7.79 11.53
C TRP A 159 2.92 6.33 11.82
N THR A 160 2.71 5.41 10.88
CA THR A 160 3.16 4.02 11.00
C THR A 160 4.67 3.94 11.21
N VAL A 161 5.45 4.69 10.45
CA VAL A 161 6.92 4.73 10.59
C VAL A 161 7.33 5.32 11.93
N MET A 162 6.67 6.37 12.40
CA MET A 162 6.95 6.98 13.72
C MET A 162 6.70 5.99 14.87
N ILE A 163 5.60 5.23 14.82
CA ILE A 163 5.33 4.18 15.80
C ILE A 163 6.40 3.08 15.73
N GLY A 164 6.83 2.70 14.55
CA GLY A 164 7.85 1.67 14.35
C GLY A 164 9.26 2.08 14.81
N TYR A 165 9.51 3.38 14.94
CA TYR A 165 10.79 3.91 15.42
C TYR A 165 10.90 3.92 16.97
N GLN A 166 9.80 3.87 17.70
CA GLN A 166 9.75 3.78 19.16
C GLN A 166 10.03 2.35 19.63
#